data_9ef9bf31b42fbea806f6fda4d9d4a071
#
_entry.id   9ef9bf31b42fbea806f6fda4d9d4a071
#
_cell.length_a   1.000
_cell.length_b   1.000
_cell.length_c   1.000
_cell.angle_alpha   90.00
_cell.angle_beta   90.00
_cell.angle_gamma   90.00
#
_symmetry.space_group_name_H-M   'P 1'
#
loop_
_entity.id
_entity.type
_entity.pdbx_description
1 polymer ?
#
loop_
_entity_poly.entity_id
_entity_poly.type
_entity_poly.pdbx_seq_one_letter_code
_entity_poly.pdbx_strand_id
1 'polypeptide(L)'
;MVIKLVSFPSWNRLSTKQRKLRISIVVEILNEKDADFVMFSEWVFNNKEDLNSVCQLVHNEKVTALFELKLSRGLVGNQLFLLQNGKIIDLKTHQIFSKHKDATEENIERLIDELERQRQFKVGEKHFLVIQCGENNILKTQRGIKNRAEFRLQNRNLKKRFDKVIDSVDVILNPVHERWSRFYDLTCRLYKFSEKNKYCFYCSQLEGNQLVNAIKSPEKNTAQRAMKSRRLLSPLFCSDVNNQDFLLQAYEI
;
A
#
# COMPACT_ATOMS: atom_id res chain seq x y z
N MET A 1 3.74 -1.24 17.76
CA MET A 1 3.07 -1.94 16.63
C MET A 1 4.08 -2.17 15.52
N VAL A 2 4.23 -3.41 15.08
CA VAL A 2 5.15 -3.76 13.98
C VAL A 2 4.37 -3.86 12.66
N ILE A 3 4.79 -3.05 11.68
CA ILE A 3 4.25 -3.04 10.32
C ILE A 3 5.28 -3.65 9.37
N LYS A 4 4.87 -4.68 8.62
CA LYS A 4 5.68 -5.29 7.57
C LYS A 4 5.20 -4.87 6.19
N LEU A 5 6.13 -4.45 5.34
CA LEU A 5 5.89 -4.17 3.93
C LEU A 5 6.51 -5.28 3.10
N VAL A 6 5.73 -5.89 2.22
CA VAL A 6 6.16 -7.03 1.41
C VAL A 6 5.97 -6.74 -0.07
N SER A 7 7.07 -6.66 -0.80
CA SER A 7 7.09 -6.43 -2.24
C SER A 7 7.42 -7.72 -2.98
N PHE A 8 6.55 -8.14 -3.87
CA PHE A 8 6.78 -9.26 -4.78
C PHE A 8 7.08 -8.81 -6.20
N PRO A 9 7.77 -9.62 -7.02
CA PRO A 9 7.79 -9.44 -8.46
C PRO A 9 6.39 -9.55 -9.06
N SER A 10 6.17 -8.92 -10.22
CA SER A 10 4.89 -9.00 -10.92
C SER A 10 4.42 -10.45 -11.12
N TRP A 11 3.15 -10.71 -10.83
CA TRP A 11 2.56 -12.05 -10.96
C TRP A 11 2.21 -12.45 -12.40
N ASN A 12 2.19 -11.51 -13.34
CA ASN A 12 1.68 -11.71 -14.72
C ASN A 12 2.31 -12.87 -15.50
N ARG A 13 3.42 -13.43 -14.99
CA ARG A 13 4.16 -14.52 -15.65
C ARG A 13 4.48 -15.67 -14.71
N LEU A 14 3.81 -15.78 -13.57
CA LEU A 14 4.09 -16.84 -12.62
C LEU A 14 3.56 -18.19 -13.11
N SER A 15 4.41 -19.21 -13.09
CA SER A 15 4.01 -20.59 -13.23
C SER A 15 3.20 -21.05 -12.01
N THR A 16 2.49 -22.17 -12.15
CA THR A 16 1.74 -22.77 -11.02
C THR A 16 2.64 -23.04 -9.81
N LYS A 17 3.89 -23.49 -10.04
CA LYS A 17 4.86 -23.73 -8.98
C LYS A 17 5.21 -22.43 -8.24
N GLN A 18 5.47 -21.34 -8.96
CA GLN A 18 5.79 -20.05 -8.38
C GLN A 18 4.60 -19.45 -7.63
N ARG A 19 3.37 -19.65 -8.10
CA ARG A 19 2.16 -19.22 -7.38
C ARG A 19 1.99 -19.95 -6.04
N LYS A 20 2.20 -21.29 -6.02
CA LYS A 20 2.19 -22.07 -4.78
C LYS A 20 3.27 -21.62 -3.80
N LEU A 21 4.49 -21.36 -4.30
CA LEU A 21 5.58 -20.82 -3.48
C LEU A 21 5.21 -19.46 -2.88
N ARG A 22 4.59 -18.56 -3.66
CA ARG A 22 4.14 -17.26 -3.15
C ARG A 22 3.10 -17.40 -2.04
N ILE A 23 2.12 -18.29 -2.19
CA ILE A 23 1.16 -18.59 -1.12
C ILE A 23 1.88 -19.05 0.14
N SER A 24 2.86 -19.98 0.02
CA SER A 24 3.64 -20.46 1.17
C SER A 24 4.38 -19.32 1.87
N ILE A 25 5.07 -18.45 1.11
CA ILE A 25 5.79 -17.30 1.65
C ILE A 25 4.83 -16.33 2.38
N VAL A 26 3.69 -16.02 1.77
CA VAL A 26 2.68 -15.15 2.39
C VAL A 26 2.18 -15.74 3.71
N VAL A 27 1.87 -17.03 3.75
CA VAL A 27 1.44 -17.74 4.96
C VAL A 27 2.52 -17.71 6.04
N GLU A 28 3.78 -17.94 5.67
CA GLU A 28 4.92 -17.88 6.60
C GLU A 28 5.05 -16.51 7.23
N ILE A 29 5.04 -15.44 6.43
CA ILE A 29 5.12 -14.05 6.92
C ILE A 29 3.96 -13.71 7.86
N LEU A 30 2.73 -14.16 7.53
CA LEU A 30 1.55 -13.89 8.33
C LEU A 30 1.50 -14.69 9.64
N ASN A 31 2.15 -15.84 9.69
CA ASN A 31 2.25 -16.67 10.89
C ASN A 31 3.38 -16.23 11.84
N GLU A 32 4.24 -15.30 11.45
CA GLU A 32 5.24 -14.71 12.34
C GLU A 32 4.57 -13.94 13.48
N LYS A 33 5.00 -14.20 14.72
CA LYS A 33 4.37 -13.65 15.95
C LYS A 33 4.58 -12.15 16.15
N ASP A 34 5.58 -11.58 15.49
CA ASP A 34 5.99 -10.18 15.65
C ASP A 34 5.31 -9.22 14.67
N ALA A 35 4.43 -9.69 13.78
CA ALA A 35 3.70 -8.85 12.85
C ALA A 35 2.31 -8.50 13.38
N ASP A 36 2.05 -7.22 13.62
CA ASP A 36 0.70 -6.72 13.90
C ASP A 36 -0.06 -6.41 12.61
N PHE A 37 0.65 -5.84 11.64
CA PHE A 37 0.07 -5.49 10.34
C PHE A 37 1.04 -5.79 9.18
N VAL A 38 0.51 -6.36 8.09
CA VAL A 38 1.28 -6.63 6.88
C VAL A 38 0.60 -5.97 5.67
N MET A 39 1.34 -5.15 4.94
CA MET A 39 0.92 -4.61 3.64
C MET A 39 1.69 -5.28 2.53
N PHE A 40 0.98 -5.93 1.64
CA PHE A 40 1.55 -6.45 0.40
C PHE A 40 1.48 -5.41 -0.71
N SER A 41 2.46 -5.46 -1.66
CA SER A 41 2.35 -4.74 -2.91
C SER A 41 1.10 -5.21 -3.68
N GLU A 42 0.56 -4.35 -4.55
CA GLU A 42 -0.62 -4.70 -5.34
C GLU A 42 -0.44 -6.02 -6.12
N TRP A 43 -1.58 -6.67 -6.41
CA TRP A 43 -1.68 -7.88 -7.21
C TRP A 43 -0.82 -9.05 -6.72
N VAL A 44 -0.78 -9.23 -5.40
CA VAL A 44 -0.10 -10.38 -4.81
C VAL A 44 -0.72 -11.70 -5.31
N PHE A 45 -2.05 -11.68 -5.51
CA PHE A 45 -2.82 -12.76 -6.13
C PHE A 45 -3.76 -12.19 -7.22
N ASN A 46 -4.23 -13.06 -8.13
CA ASN A 46 -5.13 -12.70 -9.21
C ASN A 46 -6.52 -13.38 -9.13
N ASN A 47 -6.77 -14.07 -8.05
CA ASN A 47 -8.05 -14.72 -7.79
C ASN A 47 -8.31 -14.78 -6.27
N LYS A 48 -9.57 -15.02 -5.90
CA LYS A 48 -10.00 -15.14 -4.50
C LYS A 48 -9.65 -16.51 -3.89
N GLU A 49 -9.48 -17.52 -4.71
CA GLU A 49 -9.15 -18.89 -4.27
C GLU A 49 -7.77 -18.94 -3.61
N ASP A 50 -6.76 -18.25 -4.20
CA ASP A 50 -5.43 -18.15 -3.61
C ASP A 50 -5.48 -17.41 -2.25
N LEU A 51 -6.27 -16.32 -2.14
CA LEU A 51 -6.46 -15.61 -0.88
C LEU A 51 -7.20 -16.46 0.16
N ASN A 52 -8.23 -17.21 -0.25
CA ASN A 52 -8.94 -18.16 0.64
C ASN A 52 -7.98 -19.24 1.15
N SER A 53 -7.10 -19.77 0.28
CA SER A 53 -6.09 -20.74 0.68
C SER A 53 -5.12 -20.17 1.74
N VAL A 54 -4.69 -18.91 1.58
CA VAL A 54 -3.89 -18.23 2.61
C VAL A 54 -4.66 -18.14 3.92
N CYS A 55 -5.92 -17.69 3.88
CA CYS A 55 -6.75 -17.54 5.09
C CYS A 55 -6.90 -18.85 5.87
N GLN A 56 -7.04 -19.97 5.17
CA GLN A 56 -7.16 -21.31 5.80
C GLN A 56 -5.86 -21.78 6.48
N LEU A 57 -4.71 -21.30 6.02
CA LEU A 57 -3.39 -21.73 6.49
C LEU A 57 -2.76 -20.75 7.51
N VAL A 58 -3.34 -19.58 7.67
CA VAL A 58 -2.88 -18.60 8.67
C VAL A 58 -3.46 -18.95 10.04
N HIS A 59 -2.55 -19.15 11.01
CA HIS A 59 -2.90 -19.49 12.39
C HIS A 59 -2.71 -18.33 13.37
N ASN A 60 -2.04 -17.25 12.92
CA ASN A 60 -1.88 -16.03 13.72
C ASN A 60 -3.15 -15.15 13.60
N GLU A 61 -4.10 -15.37 14.50
CA GLU A 61 -5.36 -14.59 14.51
C GLU A 61 -5.18 -13.10 14.82
N LYS A 62 -4.03 -12.71 15.37
CA LYS A 62 -3.76 -11.30 15.75
C LYS A 62 -3.31 -10.47 14.55
N VAL A 63 -2.74 -11.10 13.52
CA VAL A 63 -2.24 -10.37 12.36
C VAL A 63 -3.38 -9.78 11.54
N THR A 64 -3.22 -8.54 11.13
CA THR A 64 -4.06 -7.93 10.09
C THR A 64 -3.23 -7.79 8.81
N ALA A 65 -3.78 -8.13 7.65
CA ALA A 65 -3.08 -7.97 6.39
C ALA A 65 -3.95 -7.30 5.32
N LEU A 66 -3.34 -6.40 4.55
CA LEU A 66 -3.97 -5.74 3.39
C LEU A 66 -3.50 -6.40 2.11
N PHE A 67 -4.47 -6.83 1.29
CA PHE A 67 -4.26 -7.38 -0.03
C PHE A 67 -4.96 -6.54 -1.09
N GLU A 68 -4.32 -6.36 -2.24
CA GLU A 68 -4.98 -5.95 -3.46
C GLU A 68 -4.91 -7.07 -4.49
N LEU A 69 -6.06 -7.48 -5.00
CA LEU A 69 -6.18 -8.52 -6.01
C LEU A 69 -6.54 -7.92 -7.37
N LYS A 70 -6.04 -8.56 -8.43
CA LYS A 70 -6.43 -8.26 -9.82
C LYS A 70 -7.46 -9.27 -10.30
N LEU A 71 -8.74 -9.02 -10.03
CA LEU A 71 -9.83 -9.97 -10.33
C LEU A 71 -10.36 -9.85 -11.77
N SER A 72 -10.18 -8.69 -12.43
CA SER A 72 -10.61 -8.47 -13.81
C SER A 72 -9.76 -7.42 -14.51
N ARG A 73 -10.00 -7.18 -15.79
CA ARG A 73 -9.32 -6.12 -16.56
C ARG A 73 -9.77 -4.73 -16.10
N GLY A 74 -8.92 -3.74 -16.32
CA GLY A 74 -9.20 -2.34 -15.94
C GLY A 74 -9.05 -2.07 -14.44
N LEU A 75 -9.36 -0.85 -14.02
CA LEU A 75 -9.20 -0.40 -12.62
C LEU A 75 -10.21 -1.06 -11.69
N VAL A 76 -11.42 -1.33 -12.16
CA VAL A 76 -12.48 -2.03 -11.40
C VAL A 76 -12.08 -3.43 -10.94
N GLY A 77 -11.06 -4.03 -11.56
CA GLY A 77 -10.49 -5.30 -11.14
C GLY A 77 -9.54 -5.21 -9.95
N ASN A 78 -9.06 -4.02 -9.61
CA ASN A 78 -8.13 -3.81 -8.50
C ASN A 78 -8.91 -3.66 -7.19
N GLN A 79 -9.22 -4.76 -6.52
CA GLN A 79 -10.09 -4.80 -5.33
C GLN A 79 -9.26 -5.03 -4.06
N LEU A 80 -9.68 -4.36 -2.98
CA LEU A 80 -9.03 -4.43 -1.67
C LEU A 80 -9.71 -5.44 -0.75
N PHE A 81 -8.87 -6.22 -0.07
CA PHE A 81 -9.28 -7.20 0.94
C PHE A 81 -8.42 -7.04 2.19
N LEU A 82 -9.04 -7.26 3.34
CA LEU A 82 -8.35 -7.42 4.61
C LEU A 82 -8.45 -8.86 5.08
N LEU A 83 -7.35 -9.41 5.58
CA LEU A 83 -7.38 -10.53 6.50
C LEU A 83 -7.30 -9.95 7.91
N GLN A 84 -8.30 -10.20 8.73
CA GLN A 84 -8.35 -9.71 10.11
C GLN A 84 -9.14 -10.69 10.97
N ASN A 85 -8.62 -11.02 12.15
CA ASN A 85 -9.23 -12.01 13.05
C ASN A 85 -9.54 -13.36 12.36
N GLY A 86 -8.60 -13.84 11.54
CA GLY A 86 -8.74 -15.08 10.77
C GLY A 86 -9.82 -15.08 9.68
N LYS A 87 -10.33 -13.89 9.28
CA LYS A 87 -11.40 -13.76 8.27
C LYS A 87 -11.00 -12.80 7.15
N ILE A 88 -11.43 -13.11 5.93
CA ILE A 88 -11.30 -12.20 4.79
C ILE A 88 -12.50 -11.25 4.77
N ILE A 89 -12.20 -9.96 4.74
CA ILE A 89 -13.15 -8.87 4.63
C ILE A 89 -12.96 -8.22 3.26
N ASP A 90 -13.97 -8.28 2.40
CA ASP A 90 -14.01 -7.56 1.13
C ASP A 90 -14.40 -6.09 1.43
N LEU A 91 -13.50 -5.14 1.15
CA LEU A 91 -13.75 -3.71 1.40
C LEU A 91 -14.76 -3.10 0.43
N LYS A 92 -15.24 -3.87 -0.56
CA LYS A 92 -16.23 -3.42 -1.56
C LYS A 92 -15.78 -2.18 -2.34
N THR A 93 -14.50 -2.04 -2.58
CA THR A 93 -13.87 -0.89 -3.24
C THR A 93 -12.88 -1.34 -4.29
N HIS A 94 -12.63 -0.47 -5.26
CA HIS A 94 -11.67 -0.69 -6.34
C HIS A 94 -10.95 0.60 -6.70
N GLN A 95 -9.83 0.51 -7.41
CA GLN A 95 -9.10 1.68 -7.85
C GLN A 95 -9.93 2.54 -8.80
N ILE A 96 -10.12 3.82 -8.47
CA ILE A 96 -10.97 4.75 -9.24
C ILE A 96 -10.20 5.37 -10.41
N PHE A 97 -8.96 5.80 -10.18
CA PHE A 97 -8.09 6.35 -11.23
C PHE A 97 -6.62 6.02 -11.00
N SER A 98 -5.83 6.02 -12.08
CA SER A 98 -4.38 5.79 -11.99
C SER A 98 -3.54 6.97 -12.47
N LYS A 99 -4.01 7.74 -13.45
CA LYS A 99 -3.27 8.85 -14.05
C LYS A 99 -3.81 10.20 -13.58
N HIS A 100 -2.93 11.21 -13.57
CA HIS A 100 -3.30 12.57 -13.19
C HIS A 100 -4.43 13.18 -14.04
N LYS A 101 -4.54 12.80 -15.30
CA LYS A 101 -5.60 13.26 -16.20
C LYS A 101 -6.97 12.69 -15.87
N ASP A 102 -7.01 11.54 -15.22
CA ASP A 102 -8.23 10.85 -14.84
C ASP A 102 -8.72 11.30 -13.44
N ALA A 103 -7.92 12.11 -12.72
CA ALA A 103 -8.28 12.71 -11.45
C ALA A 103 -9.20 13.95 -11.67
N THR A 104 -10.36 13.71 -12.29
CA THR A 104 -11.43 14.68 -12.51
C THR A 104 -12.17 14.98 -11.21
N GLU A 105 -13.01 16.03 -11.17
CA GLU A 105 -13.79 16.37 -9.99
C GLU A 105 -14.70 15.21 -9.57
N GLU A 106 -15.42 14.60 -10.50
CA GLU A 106 -16.28 13.45 -10.28
C GLU A 106 -15.52 12.25 -9.69
N ASN A 107 -14.38 11.89 -10.29
CA ASN A 107 -13.57 10.77 -9.81
C ASN A 107 -12.93 11.05 -8.43
N ILE A 108 -12.55 12.29 -8.15
CA ILE A 108 -12.02 12.68 -6.85
C ILE A 108 -13.14 12.66 -5.80
N GLU A 109 -14.36 13.11 -6.13
CA GLU A 109 -15.51 13.02 -5.23
C GLU A 109 -15.84 11.58 -4.88
N ARG A 110 -15.93 10.68 -5.88
CA ARG A 110 -16.10 9.24 -5.66
C ARG A 110 -15.01 8.65 -4.78
N LEU A 111 -13.74 9.03 -5.01
CA LEU A 111 -12.65 8.56 -4.17
C LEU A 111 -12.83 9.02 -2.72
N ILE A 112 -13.18 10.29 -2.49
CA ILE A 112 -13.42 10.81 -1.15
C ILE A 112 -14.58 10.06 -0.47
N ASP A 113 -15.66 9.77 -1.19
CA ASP A 113 -16.79 8.98 -0.69
C ASP A 113 -16.35 7.59 -0.22
N GLU A 114 -15.49 6.90 -0.99
CA GLU A 114 -14.94 5.61 -0.60
C GLU A 114 -13.94 5.72 0.56
N LEU A 115 -13.10 6.76 0.58
CA LEU A 115 -12.18 7.01 1.68
C LEU A 115 -12.93 7.26 3.01
N GLU A 116 -14.09 7.91 2.97
CA GLU A 116 -14.92 8.15 4.15
C GLU A 116 -15.61 6.89 4.66
N ARG A 117 -15.98 5.94 3.80
CA ARG A 117 -16.92 4.86 4.14
C ARG A 117 -16.32 3.46 4.12
N GLN A 118 -15.36 3.17 3.25
CA GLN A 118 -14.99 1.80 2.91
C GLN A 118 -13.50 1.50 3.09
N ARG A 119 -12.63 2.52 2.98
CA ARG A 119 -11.19 2.34 2.93
C ARG A 119 -10.47 2.62 4.24
N GLN A 120 -11.24 2.69 5.33
CA GLN A 120 -10.71 2.85 6.69
C GLN A 120 -10.94 1.59 7.50
N PHE A 121 -9.98 1.24 8.34
CA PHE A 121 -10.07 0.14 9.29
C PHE A 121 -9.16 0.40 10.49
N LYS A 122 -9.31 -0.42 11.53
CA LYS A 122 -8.49 -0.34 12.74
C LYS A 122 -7.60 -1.56 12.89
N VAL A 123 -6.36 -1.32 13.37
CA VAL A 123 -5.47 -2.36 13.88
C VAL A 123 -5.00 -1.90 15.26
N GLY A 124 -5.40 -2.62 16.30
CA GLY A 124 -5.26 -2.13 17.66
C GLY A 124 -5.97 -0.79 17.84
N GLU A 125 -5.25 0.19 18.38
CA GLU A 125 -5.77 1.55 18.57
C GLU A 125 -5.54 2.49 17.39
N LYS A 126 -4.83 2.04 16.35
CA LYS A 126 -4.49 2.87 15.19
C LYS A 126 -5.55 2.79 14.10
N HIS A 127 -5.88 3.95 13.53
CA HIS A 127 -6.76 4.07 12.37
C HIS A 127 -5.95 4.11 11.08
N PHE A 128 -6.30 3.27 10.15
CA PHE A 128 -5.66 3.09 8.85
C PHE A 128 -6.55 3.58 7.71
N LEU A 129 -5.94 4.14 6.67
CA LEU A 129 -6.58 4.56 5.43
C LEU A 129 -5.80 3.99 4.24
N VAL A 130 -6.51 3.50 3.21
CA VAL A 130 -5.88 3.01 1.98
C VAL A 130 -6.15 3.95 0.81
N ILE A 131 -5.08 4.37 0.14
CA ILE A 131 -5.10 5.11 -1.13
C ILE A 131 -4.38 4.23 -2.15
N GLN A 132 -5.12 3.65 -3.12
CA GLN A 132 -4.55 2.69 -4.06
C GLN A 132 -3.69 3.39 -5.12
N CYS A 133 -2.56 2.78 -5.48
CA CYS A 133 -1.70 3.11 -6.61
C CYS A 133 -1.68 4.60 -7.00
N GLY A 134 -2.13 4.88 -8.21
CA GLY A 134 -2.16 6.22 -8.79
C GLY A 134 -3.21 7.16 -8.22
N GLU A 135 -4.08 6.73 -7.28
CA GLU A 135 -5.04 7.63 -6.63
C GLU A 135 -4.36 8.70 -5.76
N ASN A 136 -3.10 8.52 -5.40
CA ASN A 136 -2.30 9.58 -4.81
C ASN A 136 -2.16 10.81 -5.74
N ASN A 137 -2.57 10.71 -7.05
CA ASN A 137 -2.77 11.84 -7.95
C ASN A 137 -3.89 12.80 -7.52
N ILE A 138 -4.69 12.47 -6.49
CA ILE A 138 -5.56 13.45 -5.79
C ILE A 138 -4.74 14.65 -5.29
N LEU A 139 -3.44 14.46 -5.09
CA LEU A 139 -2.47 15.51 -4.83
C LEU A 139 -1.70 15.85 -6.12
N LYS A 140 -1.34 17.12 -6.30
CA LYS A 140 -0.39 17.59 -7.32
C LYS A 140 0.84 18.18 -6.66
N THR A 141 2.01 17.95 -7.27
CA THR A 141 3.28 18.56 -6.85
C THR A 141 3.30 20.03 -7.23
N GLN A 142 3.71 20.88 -6.31
CA GLN A 142 3.91 22.30 -6.57
C GLN A 142 5.29 22.53 -7.17
N ARG A 143 5.33 23.07 -8.40
CA ARG A 143 6.59 23.42 -9.06
C ARG A 143 7.28 24.57 -8.32
N GLY A 144 8.62 24.51 -8.24
CA GLY A 144 9.44 25.55 -7.60
C GLY A 144 9.48 25.50 -6.07
N ILE A 145 8.68 24.66 -5.43
CA ILE A 145 8.69 24.49 -3.97
C ILE A 145 9.11 23.06 -3.63
N LYS A 146 10.26 22.91 -3.00
CA LYS A 146 10.82 21.61 -2.64
C LYS A 146 9.89 20.82 -1.71
N ASN A 147 9.68 19.57 -2.04
CA ASN A 147 8.92 18.60 -1.24
C ASN A 147 7.48 19.04 -0.89
N ARG A 148 6.82 19.76 -1.79
CA ARG A 148 5.46 20.23 -1.54
C ARG A 148 4.45 19.68 -2.53
N ALA A 149 3.34 19.18 -1.99
CA ALA A 149 2.16 18.80 -2.75
C ALA A 149 0.90 19.42 -2.13
N GLU A 150 -0.11 19.63 -2.94
CA GLU A 150 -1.39 20.19 -2.53
C GLU A 150 -2.55 19.39 -3.14
N PHE A 151 -3.76 19.58 -2.62
CA PHE A 151 -4.97 19.03 -3.21
C PHE A 151 -5.11 19.50 -4.65
N ARG A 152 -5.44 18.59 -5.57
CA ARG A 152 -5.38 18.86 -7.01
C ARG A 152 -6.40 19.89 -7.50
N LEU A 153 -7.61 19.86 -6.95
CA LEU A 153 -8.70 20.69 -7.40
C LEU A 153 -8.79 22.01 -6.63
N GLN A 154 -9.46 23.00 -7.25
CA GLN A 154 -9.79 24.28 -6.59
C GLN A 154 -11.09 24.20 -5.76
N ASN A 155 -11.81 23.06 -5.80
CA ASN A 155 -13.04 22.85 -5.04
C ASN A 155 -12.75 22.79 -3.53
N ARG A 156 -13.16 23.85 -2.81
CA ARG A 156 -12.94 24.00 -1.36
C ARG A 156 -13.69 22.95 -0.53
N ASN A 157 -14.89 22.55 -0.97
CA ASN A 157 -15.69 21.57 -0.24
C ASN A 157 -15.06 20.19 -0.31
N LEU A 158 -14.66 19.73 -1.49
CA LEU A 158 -13.95 18.46 -1.66
C LEU A 158 -12.62 18.47 -0.91
N LYS A 159 -11.88 19.59 -0.96
CA LYS A 159 -10.65 19.73 -0.19
C LYS A 159 -10.91 19.58 1.31
N LYS A 160 -11.93 20.24 1.86
CA LYS A 160 -12.29 20.17 3.28
C LYS A 160 -12.67 18.74 3.70
N ARG A 161 -13.45 18.03 2.87
CA ARG A 161 -13.80 16.62 3.10
C ARG A 161 -12.54 15.76 3.11
N PHE A 162 -11.70 15.88 2.10
CA PHE A 162 -10.43 15.14 2.00
C PHE A 162 -9.52 15.40 3.22
N ASP A 163 -9.32 16.68 3.59
CA ASP A 163 -8.50 17.04 4.75
C ASP A 163 -9.07 16.40 6.04
N LYS A 164 -10.42 16.39 6.21
CA LYS A 164 -11.08 15.74 7.35
C LYS A 164 -10.80 14.22 7.40
N VAL A 165 -10.90 13.54 6.26
CA VAL A 165 -10.58 12.11 6.17
C VAL A 165 -9.11 11.85 6.54
N ILE A 166 -8.20 12.62 5.94
CA ILE A 166 -6.77 12.49 6.25
C ILE A 166 -6.52 12.78 7.74
N ASP A 167 -7.18 13.78 8.32
CA ASP A 167 -6.99 14.16 9.72
C ASP A 167 -7.54 13.11 10.71
N SER A 168 -8.50 12.28 10.30
CA SER A 168 -9.13 11.27 11.16
C SER A 168 -8.32 9.97 11.31
N VAL A 169 -7.21 9.80 10.59
CA VAL A 169 -6.43 8.56 10.60
C VAL A 169 -5.01 8.76 11.08
N ASP A 170 -4.38 7.70 11.58
CA ASP A 170 -2.98 7.70 12.06
C ASP A 170 -2.02 7.23 10.97
N VAL A 171 -2.47 6.30 10.13
CA VAL A 171 -1.63 5.58 9.16
C VAL A 171 -2.27 5.62 7.77
N ILE A 172 -1.50 6.03 6.78
CA ILE A 172 -1.92 6.04 5.38
C ILE A 172 -1.10 5.00 4.61
N LEU A 173 -1.79 4.12 3.91
CA LEU A 173 -1.23 3.03 3.13
C LEU A 173 -1.38 3.30 1.64
N ASN A 174 -0.31 3.14 0.88
CA ASN A 174 -0.34 3.24 -0.58
C ASN A 174 0.27 1.99 -1.21
N PRO A 175 -0.50 0.90 -1.36
CA PRO A 175 -0.10 -0.24 -2.17
C PRO A 175 -0.06 0.15 -3.66
N VAL A 176 0.92 -0.38 -4.41
CA VAL A 176 1.16 0.00 -5.81
C VAL A 176 1.58 -1.21 -6.64
N HIS A 177 1.07 -1.33 -7.88
CA HIS A 177 1.42 -2.41 -8.79
C HIS A 177 2.66 -2.11 -9.64
N GLU A 178 2.93 -0.85 -9.93
CA GLU A 178 4.07 -0.45 -10.72
C GLU A 178 4.96 0.53 -9.96
N ARG A 179 6.23 0.54 -10.33
CA ARG A 179 7.15 1.56 -9.85
C ARG A 179 6.71 2.93 -10.37
N TRP A 180 6.71 3.92 -9.48
CA TRP A 180 6.44 5.30 -9.85
C TRP A 180 7.60 5.89 -10.67
N SER A 181 7.36 6.23 -11.93
CA SER A 181 8.38 6.76 -12.83
C SER A 181 8.89 8.16 -12.44
N ARG A 182 8.07 8.93 -11.71
CA ARG A 182 8.41 10.27 -11.22
C ARG A 182 8.57 10.27 -9.71
N PHE A 183 9.70 9.76 -9.28
CA PHE A 183 10.00 9.57 -7.86
C PHE A 183 9.89 10.84 -7.02
N TYR A 184 10.28 12.01 -7.58
CA TYR A 184 10.13 13.30 -6.90
C TYR A 184 8.65 13.62 -6.59
N ASP A 185 7.75 13.43 -7.56
CA ASP A 185 6.32 13.67 -7.36
C ASP A 185 5.74 12.75 -6.27
N LEU A 186 6.13 11.47 -6.27
CA LEU A 186 5.76 10.54 -5.22
C LEU A 186 6.22 11.02 -3.85
N THR A 187 7.49 11.37 -3.73
CA THR A 187 8.07 11.84 -2.46
C THR A 187 7.34 13.06 -1.92
N CYS A 188 7.00 14.04 -2.77
CA CYS A 188 6.22 15.22 -2.36
C CYS A 188 4.83 14.84 -1.81
N ARG A 189 4.18 13.85 -2.43
CA ARG A 189 2.86 13.36 -1.99
C ARG A 189 2.93 12.59 -0.68
N LEU A 190 3.93 11.72 -0.53
CA LEU A 190 4.15 11.00 0.73
C LEU A 190 4.49 11.98 1.87
N TYR A 191 5.26 13.03 1.61
CA TYR A 191 5.48 14.10 2.58
C TYR A 191 4.19 14.79 2.98
N LYS A 192 3.28 15.04 2.01
CA LYS A 192 1.98 15.64 2.30
C LYS A 192 1.12 14.73 3.18
N PHE A 193 1.06 13.44 2.85
CA PHE A 193 0.33 12.45 3.64
C PHE A 193 0.91 12.24 5.05
N SER A 194 2.21 12.39 5.23
CA SER A 194 2.87 12.24 6.55
C SER A 194 2.89 13.51 7.39
N GLU A 195 2.18 14.58 6.99
CA GLU A 195 1.98 15.78 7.82
C GLU A 195 1.21 15.45 9.12
N LYS A 196 1.26 16.34 10.08
CA LYS A 196 0.54 16.23 11.36
C LYS A 196 0.85 14.93 12.13
N ASN A 197 2.10 14.51 12.11
CA ASN A 197 2.59 13.32 12.83
C ASN A 197 2.00 11.97 12.38
N LYS A 198 1.51 11.89 11.14
CA LYS A 198 0.97 10.66 10.56
C LYS A 198 2.08 9.78 9.97
N TYR A 199 1.82 8.49 9.99
CA TYR A 199 2.62 7.52 9.26
C TYR A 199 2.10 7.35 7.84
N CYS A 200 3.00 7.23 6.88
CA CYS A 200 2.65 6.95 5.49
C CYS A 200 3.56 5.85 4.96
N PHE A 201 2.95 4.77 4.46
CA PHE A 201 3.65 3.61 3.92
C PHE A 201 3.34 3.43 2.44
N TYR A 202 4.37 3.26 1.66
CA TYR A 202 4.32 2.96 0.22
C TYR A 202 4.99 1.63 -0.05
N CYS A 203 4.32 0.76 -0.82
CA CYS A 203 4.83 -0.56 -1.18
C CYS A 203 4.48 -0.88 -2.63
N SER A 204 5.49 -1.00 -3.50
CA SER A 204 5.31 -1.35 -4.91
C SER A 204 5.83 -2.74 -5.23
N GLN A 205 5.41 -3.27 -6.38
CA GLN A 205 6.00 -4.48 -6.94
C GLN A 205 7.49 -4.29 -7.23
N LEU A 206 8.23 -5.40 -7.24
CA LEU A 206 9.63 -5.44 -7.63
C LEU A 206 9.75 -5.64 -9.14
N GLU A 207 10.66 -4.90 -9.78
CA GLU A 207 10.97 -5.04 -11.19
C GLU A 207 12.47 -5.23 -11.40
N GLY A 208 12.84 -6.23 -12.20
CA GLY A 208 14.22 -6.48 -12.60
C GLY A 208 15.21 -6.53 -11.43
N ASN A 209 16.28 -5.74 -11.49
CA ASN A 209 17.35 -5.68 -10.49
C ASN A 209 17.02 -4.83 -9.25
N GLN A 210 15.76 -4.41 -9.06
CA GLN A 210 15.38 -3.55 -7.94
C GLN A 210 15.56 -4.22 -6.58
N LEU A 211 15.37 -5.55 -6.50
CA LEU A 211 15.57 -6.30 -5.27
C LEU A 211 16.98 -6.04 -4.72
N VAL A 212 18.01 -6.23 -5.54
CA VAL A 212 19.41 -6.03 -5.15
C VAL A 212 19.68 -4.58 -4.72
N ASN A 213 19.15 -3.60 -5.47
CA ASN A 213 19.33 -2.19 -5.16
C ASN A 213 18.59 -1.77 -3.90
N ALA A 214 17.38 -2.30 -3.69
CA ALA A 214 16.57 -2.03 -2.51
C ALA A 214 17.24 -2.49 -1.22
N ILE A 215 17.89 -3.66 -1.24
CA ILE A 215 18.55 -4.23 -0.07
C ILE A 215 19.86 -3.51 0.25
N LYS A 216 20.63 -3.12 -0.78
CA LYS A 216 21.89 -2.38 -0.59
C LYS A 216 21.69 -0.96 -0.03
N SER A 217 20.55 -0.33 -0.26
CA SER A 217 20.24 1.03 0.18
C SER A 217 18.76 1.13 0.55
N PRO A 218 18.33 0.58 1.71
CA PRO A 218 16.92 0.58 2.12
C PRO A 218 16.31 1.97 2.17
N GLU A 219 17.08 2.96 2.62
CA GLU A 219 16.66 4.36 2.70
C GLU A 219 16.44 5.02 1.33
N LYS A 220 17.01 4.45 0.28
CA LYS A 220 16.85 4.88 -1.13
C LYS A 220 15.95 3.95 -1.93
N ASN A 221 15.45 2.89 -1.28
CA ASN A 221 14.57 1.92 -1.93
C ASN A 221 13.33 2.61 -2.50
N THR A 222 13.08 2.41 -3.78
CA THR A 222 11.91 2.94 -4.47
C THR A 222 10.72 2.00 -4.46
N ALA A 223 10.90 0.72 -4.10
CA ALA A 223 9.83 -0.26 -3.98
C ALA A 223 9.07 -0.14 -2.66
N GLN A 224 9.73 0.34 -1.60
CA GLN A 224 9.11 0.54 -0.29
C GLN A 224 9.57 1.86 0.31
N ARG A 225 8.65 2.55 1.00
CA ARG A 225 8.96 3.74 1.78
C ARG A 225 8.02 3.86 2.96
N ALA A 226 8.61 4.25 4.08
CA ALA A 226 7.88 4.56 5.29
C ALA A 226 8.27 5.96 5.77
N MET A 227 7.28 6.80 6.05
CA MET A 227 7.49 8.18 6.46
C MET A 227 6.65 8.53 7.67
N LYS A 228 7.18 9.40 8.54
CA LYS A 228 6.46 10.06 9.62
C LYS A 228 6.86 11.52 9.68
N SER A 229 5.90 12.43 9.83
CA SER A 229 6.19 13.86 9.96
C SER A 229 7.17 14.37 8.91
N ARG A 230 7.01 13.92 7.65
CA ARG A 230 7.87 14.25 6.51
C ARG A 230 9.31 13.70 6.59
N ARG A 231 9.56 12.75 7.49
CA ARG A 231 10.87 12.09 7.63
C ARG A 231 10.77 10.64 7.18
N LEU A 232 11.79 10.20 6.45
CA LEU A 232 11.95 8.79 6.11
C LEU A 232 12.23 8.00 7.40
N LEU A 233 11.51 6.88 7.58
CA LEU A 233 11.77 5.94 8.67
C LEU A 233 12.82 4.93 8.22
N SER A 234 13.71 4.57 9.14
CA SER A 234 14.60 3.42 8.95
C SER A 234 13.88 2.12 9.30
N PRO A 235 14.00 1.06 8.49
CA PRO A 235 13.43 -0.23 8.84
C PRO A 235 14.17 -0.85 10.03
N LEU A 236 13.43 -1.54 10.91
CA LEU A 236 14.00 -2.40 11.95
C LEU A 236 14.73 -3.60 11.35
N PHE A 237 14.16 -4.14 10.30
CA PHE A 237 14.64 -5.32 9.60
C PHE A 237 14.42 -5.15 8.10
N CYS A 238 15.35 -5.68 7.31
CA CYS A 238 15.24 -5.81 5.86
C CYS A 238 15.67 -7.22 5.48
N SER A 239 14.87 -7.92 4.68
CA SER A 239 15.18 -9.27 4.24
C SER A 239 16.52 -9.35 3.49
N ASP A 240 17.27 -10.43 3.73
CA ASP A 240 18.56 -10.67 3.08
C ASP A 240 18.40 -11.10 1.61
N VAL A 241 19.40 -10.81 0.79
CA VAL A 241 19.38 -10.91 -0.69
C VAL A 241 19.47 -12.34 -1.21
N ASN A 242 20.05 -13.24 -0.44
CA ASN A 242 20.48 -14.54 -0.93
C ASN A 242 19.33 -15.55 -1.04
N ASN A 243 18.58 -15.54 -2.13
CA ASN A 243 17.48 -16.44 -2.53
C ASN A 243 16.05 -15.99 -2.24
N GLN A 244 15.77 -14.70 -2.21
CA GLN A 244 14.40 -14.28 -1.91
C GLN A 244 13.63 -13.84 -3.17
N ASP A 245 12.45 -14.44 -3.35
CA ASP A 245 11.48 -14.04 -4.37
C ASP A 245 10.68 -12.78 -3.97
N PHE A 246 11.08 -12.13 -2.87
CA PHE A 246 10.40 -10.94 -2.32
C PHE A 246 11.35 -10.04 -1.52
N LEU A 247 10.94 -8.81 -1.29
CA LEU A 247 11.55 -7.85 -0.36
C LEU A 247 10.59 -7.63 0.81
N LEU A 248 11.09 -7.83 2.02
CA LEU A 248 10.37 -7.53 3.26
C LEU A 248 11.14 -6.46 4.04
N GLN A 249 10.43 -5.43 4.50
CA GLN A 249 10.94 -4.46 5.47
C GLN A 249 9.93 -4.31 6.61
N ALA A 250 10.42 -4.29 7.85
CA ALA A 250 9.62 -4.11 9.06
C ALA A 250 9.89 -2.75 9.70
N TYR A 251 8.86 -2.14 10.26
CA TYR A 251 8.90 -0.84 10.92
C TYR A 251 8.13 -0.90 12.24
N GLU A 252 8.63 -0.21 13.25
CA GLU A 252 7.91 0.00 14.52
C GLU A 252 7.27 1.40 14.55
N ILE A 253 5.98 1.46 14.99
CA ILE A 253 5.22 2.71 15.09
C ILE A 253 4.46 2.84 16.40
#